data_d4c4a8692400c96cfab8882c355a26ed
#
_entry.id   d4c4a8692400c96cfab8882c355a26ed
#
_cell.length_a   1.000
_cell.length_b   1.000
_cell.length_c   1.000
_cell.angle_alpha   90.00
_cell.angle_beta   90.00
_cell.angle_gamma   90.00
#
_symmetry.space_group_name_H-M   'P 1'
#
loop_
_entity.id
_entity.type
_entity.pdbx_description
1 polymer ?
#
loop_
_entity_poly.entity_id
_entity_poly.type
_entity_poly.pdbx_seq_one_letter_code
_entity_poly.pdbx_strand_id
1 'polypeptide(L)'
;IIDDSADILLAVNSIIHSKTFDNGMICASEQSVIVLESIYDAVKAEFAARGCYFLNPIETEKVRKTIIINGGLNAKIVGQKAAKIAELAGVTVPAGTKILIGEVESVELSEEFAHEKLSPVLAMYKAKTFAEALDKADKLVEDGGFGHTSSLYINEITEKEKLAAYEARMRTCRILVNTPSAHGG
;
A
#
# COMPACT_ATOMS: atom_id res chain seq x y z
N ILE A 1 -6.87 4.18 -0.45
CA ILE A 1 -6.74 5.50 -1.08
C ILE A 1 -6.47 6.55 0.00
N ILE A 2 -5.59 7.52 -0.30
CA ILE A 2 -5.43 8.75 0.49
C ILE A 2 -5.90 9.91 -0.39
N ASP A 3 -7.06 10.48 -0.04
CA ASP A 3 -7.66 11.64 -0.70
C ASP A 3 -6.93 12.93 -0.29
N ASP A 4 -7.01 13.97 -1.11
CA ASP A 4 -6.37 15.27 -0.83
C ASP A 4 -6.97 16.04 0.35
N SER A 5 -8.16 15.64 0.79
CA SER A 5 -8.80 16.14 2.01
C SER A 5 -8.42 15.38 3.28
N ALA A 6 -7.61 14.32 3.17
CA ALA A 6 -7.28 13.45 4.31
C ALA A 6 -6.35 14.11 5.32
N ASP A 7 -6.44 13.69 6.57
CA ASP A 7 -5.38 13.90 7.56
C ASP A 7 -4.19 12.99 7.22
N ILE A 8 -3.13 13.57 6.65
CA ILE A 8 -1.93 12.85 6.20
C ILE A 8 -1.25 12.13 7.37
N LEU A 9 -1.18 12.75 8.54
CA LEU A 9 -0.54 12.15 9.71
C LEU A 9 -1.29 10.91 10.17
N LEU A 10 -2.62 11.00 10.25
CA LEU A 10 -3.48 9.88 10.58
C LEU A 10 -3.35 8.75 9.55
N ALA A 11 -3.43 9.08 8.26
CA ALA A 11 -3.37 8.12 7.16
C ALA A 11 -2.04 7.34 7.17
N VAL A 12 -0.92 8.04 7.18
CA VAL A 12 0.41 7.42 7.15
C VAL A 12 0.67 6.60 8.40
N ASN A 13 0.31 7.12 9.58
CA ASN A 13 0.45 6.38 10.84
C ASN A 13 -0.35 5.08 10.84
N SER A 14 -1.60 5.14 10.38
CA SER A 14 -2.50 3.99 10.31
C SER A 14 -1.96 2.91 9.37
N ILE A 15 -1.48 3.32 8.19
CA ILE A 15 -0.90 2.40 7.21
C ILE A 15 0.38 1.76 7.74
N ILE A 16 1.28 2.53 8.36
CA ILE A 16 2.50 1.98 8.94
C ILE A 16 2.17 0.98 10.05
N HIS A 17 1.24 1.33 10.95
CA HIS A 17 0.79 0.44 12.02
C HIS A 17 0.26 -0.88 11.45
N SER A 18 -0.66 -0.79 10.51
CA SER A 18 -1.27 -1.93 9.86
C SER A 18 -0.26 -2.80 9.10
N LYS A 19 0.63 -2.18 8.32
CA LYS A 19 1.60 -2.90 7.47
C LYS A 19 2.76 -3.50 8.25
N THR A 20 3.04 -3.01 9.45
CA THR A 20 4.10 -3.56 10.33
C THR A 20 3.57 -4.52 11.40
N PHE A 21 2.27 -4.52 11.64
CA PHE A 21 1.67 -5.50 12.55
C PHE A 21 1.95 -6.92 12.03
N ASP A 22 2.52 -7.75 12.90
CA ASP A 22 2.97 -9.11 12.56
C ASP A 22 3.82 -9.16 11.26
N ASN A 23 4.67 -8.16 11.05
CA ASN A 23 5.46 -7.99 9.83
C ASN A 23 4.62 -8.08 8.53
N GLY A 24 3.40 -7.56 8.55
CA GLY A 24 2.52 -7.52 7.38
C GLY A 24 1.90 -8.87 6.98
N MET A 25 1.93 -9.87 7.86
CA MET A 25 1.32 -11.18 7.59
C MET A 25 -0.20 -11.18 7.64
N ILE A 26 -0.82 -10.21 8.33
CA ILE A 26 -2.28 -10.08 8.31
C ILE A 26 -2.72 -9.79 6.88
N CYS A 27 -3.60 -10.64 6.35
CA CYS A 27 -4.13 -10.51 4.98
C CYS A 27 -4.90 -9.20 4.75
N ALA A 28 -5.43 -8.57 5.80
CA ALA A 28 -6.07 -7.26 5.73
C ALA A 28 -5.10 -6.08 5.75
N SER A 29 -3.77 -6.29 5.91
CA SER A 29 -2.81 -5.20 5.83
C SER A 29 -2.72 -4.65 4.40
N GLU A 30 -2.45 -3.36 4.26
CA GLU A 30 -2.37 -2.70 2.96
C GLU A 30 -1.30 -3.34 2.06
N GLN A 31 -1.69 -3.74 0.87
CA GLN A 31 -0.78 -4.22 -0.18
C GLN A 31 -0.36 -3.08 -1.10
N SER A 32 -1.24 -2.10 -1.24
CA SER A 32 -1.07 -0.95 -2.12
C SER A 32 -1.68 0.29 -1.49
N VAL A 33 -1.07 1.44 -1.73
CA VAL A 33 -1.62 2.75 -1.39
C VAL A 33 -1.67 3.62 -2.64
N ILE A 34 -2.82 4.24 -2.88
CA ILE A 34 -3.03 5.15 -4.00
C ILE A 34 -3.21 6.54 -3.43
N VAL A 35 -2.36 7.48 -3.81
CA VAL A 35 -2.30 8.82 -3.24
C VAL A 35 -2.64 9.85 -4.32
N LEU A 36 -3.50 10.83 -4.02
CA LEU A 36 -3.78 11.91 -4.94
C LEU A 36 -2.53 12.76 -5.16
N GLU A 37 -2.32 13.14 -6.42
CA GLU A 37 -1.09 13.82 -6.88
C GLU A 37 -0.81 15.11 -6.10
N SER A 38 -1.86 15.88 -5.74
CA SER A 38 -1.75 17.13 -5.00
C SER A 38 -1.08 17.01 -3.63
N ILE A 39 -1.17 15.85 -2.99
CA ILE A 39 -0.58 15.57 -1.66
C ILE A 39 0.51 14.50 -1.70
N TYR A 40 0.85 13.99 -2.88
CA TYR A 40 1.74 12.84 -3.04
C TYR A 40 3.10 13.04 -2.36
N ASP A 41 3.74 14.19 -2.61
CA ASP A 41 5.06 14.48 -2.04
C ASP A 41 5.01 14.67 -0.52
N ALA A 42 3.93 15.24 0.01
CA ALA A 42 3.73 15.38 1.46
C ALA A 42 3.54 14.01 2.13
N VAL A 43 2.76 13.13 1.55
CA VAL A 43 2.56 11.74 2.02
C VAL A 43 3.87 10.97 1.96
N LYS A 44 4.62 11.09 0.86
CA LYS A 44 5.94 10.46 0.71
C LYS A 44 6.92 10.92 1.79
N ALA A 45 6.99 12.23 2.03
CA ALA A 45 7.85 12.80 3.07
C ALA A 45 7.47 12.28 4.46
N GLU A 46 6.19 12.16 4.77
CA GLU A 46 5.71 11.65 6.05
C GLU A 46 6.04 10.16 6.24
N PHE A 47 5.88 9.32 5.23
CA PHE A 47 6.33 7.92 5.26
C PHE A 47 7.84 7.84 5.54
N ALA A 48 8.64 8.62 4.82
CA ALA A 48 10.10 8.64 5.00
C ALA A 48 10.50 9.10 6.41
N ALA A 49 9.90 10.15 6.93
CA ALA A 49 10.14 10.66 8.27
C ALA A 49 9.83 9.64 9.37
N ARG A 50 8.92 8.72 9.12
CA ARG A 50 8.52 7.64 10.04
C ARG A 50 9.29 6.33 9.86
N GLY A 51 10.33 6.32 9.06
CA GLY A 51 11.25 5.18 8.90
C GLY A 51 10.85 4.19 7.79
N CYS A 52 10.03 4.61 6.85
CA CYS A 52 9.82 3.86 5.61
C CYS A 52 10.91 4.22 4.59
N TYR A 53 11.32 3.25 3.79
CA TYR A 53 12.37 3.41 2.80
C TYR A 53 11.78 3.35 1.39
N PHE A 54 11.96 4.42 0.63
CA PHE A 54 11.58 4.48 -0.78
C PHE A 54 12.69 3.91 -1.64
N LEU A 55 12.38 2.86 -2.34
CA LEU A 55 13.30 2.19 -3.26
C LEU A 55 13.56 3.08 -4.48
N ASN A 56 14.83 3.22 -4.87
CA ASN A 56 15.17 3.81 -6.16
C ASN A 56 14.83 2.84 -7.31
N PRO A 57 14.87 3.26 -8.59
CA PRO A 57 14.50 2.38 -9.71
C PRO A 57 15.26 1.06 -9.78
N ILE A 58 16.56 1.06 -9.46
CA ILE A 58 17.39 -0.15 -9.46
C ILE A 58 16.99 -1.08 -8.31
N GLU A 59 16.77 -0.53 -7.14
CA GLU A 59 16.32 -1.26 -5.94
C GLU A 59 14.92 -1.81 -6.11
N THR A 60 14.02 -1.03 -6.72
CA THR A 60 12.65 -1.46 -7.04
C THR A 60 12.69 -2.71 -7.91
N GLU A 61 13.53 -2.73 -8.94
CA GLU A 61 13.68 -3.90 -9.82
C GLU A 61 14.24 -5.13 -9.07
N LYS A 62 15.16 -4.94 -8.16
CA LYS A 62 15.68 -6.03 -7.31
C LYS A 62 14.61 -6.59 -6.37
N VAL A 63 13.84 -5.72 -5.72
CA VAL A 63 12.77 -6.12 -4.82
C VAL A 63 11.64 -6.78 -5.61
N ARG A 64 11.27 -6.25 -6.79
CA ARG A 64 10.29 -6.86 -7.70
C ARG A 64 10.59 -8.34 -7.95
N LYS A 65 11.81 -8.65 -8.35
CA LYS A 65 12.29 -10.04 -8.57
C LYS A 65 12.33 -10.91 -7.31
N THR A 66 12.21 -10.29 -6.15
CA THR A 66 12.21 -10.99 -4.85
C THR A 66 10.79 -11.30 -4.37
N ILE A 67 9.78 -10.52 -4.79
CA ILE A 67 8.38 -10.69 -4.37
C ILE A 67 7.79 -11.98 -4.96
N ILE A 68 7.91 -12.15 -6.27
CA ILE A 68 7.35 -13.29 -6.99
C ILE A 68 8.49 -14.17 -7.52
N ILE A 69 8.44 -15.46 -7.22
CA ILE A 69 9.40 -16.46 -7.69
C ILE A 69 8.62 -17.64 -8.29
N ASN A 70 8.97 -18.03 -9.51
CA ASN A 70 8.31 -19.15 -10.21
C ASN A 70 6.78 -18.98 -10.31
N GLY A 71 6.30 -17.75 -10.49
CA GLY A 71 4.88 -17.43 -10.64
C GLY A 71 4.08 -17.38 -9.34
N GLY A 72 4.72 -17.50 -8.18
CA GLY A 72 4.07 -17.44 -6.88
C GLY A 72 4.79 -16.52 -5.88
N LEU A 73 4.08 -16.16 -4.80
CA LEU A 73 4.67 -15.38 -3.72
C LEU A 73 5.89 -16.10 -3.14
N ASN A 74 6.99 -15.38 -3.00
CA ASN A 74 8.20 -15.90 -2.39
C ASN A 74 7.99 -16.15 -0.88
N ALA A 75 7.87 -17.40 -0.49
CA ALA A 75 7.68 -17.78 0.92
C ALA A 75 8.78 -17.26 1.87
N LYS A 76 9.98 -16.94 1.34
CA LYS A 76 11.10 -16.43 2.15
C LYS A 76 10.90 -14.99 2.64
N ILE A 77 9.97 -14.23 2.04
CA ILE A 77 9.69 -12.85 2.48
C ILE A 77 8.49 -12.77 3.43
N VAL A 78 7.64 -13.79 3.47
CA VAL A 78 6.42 -13.79 4.29
C VAL A 78 6.77 -13.65 5.76
N GLY A 79 6.18 -12.64 6.42
CA GLY A 79 6.39 -12.36 7.84
C GLY A 79 7.80 -11.89 8.21
N GLN A 80 8.66 -11.59 7.24
CA GLN A 80 10.01 -11.10 7.49
C GLN A 80 10.02 -9.59 7.72
N LYS A 81 11.01 -9.11 8.46
CA LYS A 81 11.27 -7.67 8.60
C LYS A 81 11.75 -7.07 7.29
N ALA A 82 11.46 -5.78 7.05
CA ALA A 82 11.89 -5.06 5.86
C ALA A 82 13.39 -5.18 5.57
N ALA A 83 14.24 -5.11 6.59
CA ALA A 83 15.68 -5.27 6.46
C ALA A 83 16.07 -6.66 5.91
N LYS A 84 15.37 -7.73 6.32
CA LYS A 84 15.63 -9.08 5.81
C LYS A 84 15.21 -9.23 4.34
N ILE A 85 14.11 -8.62 3.97
CA ILE A 85 13.65 -8.61 2.56
C ILE A 85 14.64 -7.83 1.69
N ALA A 86 15.11 -6.68 2.16
CA ALA A 86 16.14 -5.89 1.47
C ALA A 86 17.42 -6.70 1.28
N GLU A 87 17.89 -7.41 2.32
CA GLU A 87 19.04 -8.32 2.24
C GLU A 87 18.85 -9.39 1.16
N LEU A 88 17.69 -10.06 1.14
CA LEU A 88 17.35 -11.07 0.13
C LEU A 88 17.34 -10.50 -1.29
N ALA A 89 16.94 -9.24 -1.44
CA ALA A 89 16.93 -8.53 -2.72
C ALA A 89 18.31 -7.94 -3.11
N GLY A 90 19.31 -8.00 -2.21
CA GLY A 90 20.60 -7.36 -2.43
C GLY A 90 20.51 -5.82 -2.41
N VAL A 91 19.68 -5.28 -1.52
CA VAL A 91 19.47 -3.84 -1.28
C VAL A 91 19.94 -3.50 0.14
N THR A 92 20.67 -2.39 0.27
CA THR A 92 21.10 -1.90 1.58
C THR A 92 20.16 -0.80 2.06
N VAL A 93 19.60 -0.96 3.24
CA VAL A 93 18.66 0.00 3.84
C VAL A 93 19.13 0.42 5.24
N PRO A 94 18.70 1.59 5.74
CA PRO A 94 19.01 2.01 7.10
C PRO A 94 18.52 1.00 8.15
N ALA A 95 19.24 0.89 9.25
CA ALA A 95 18.80 0.09 10.39
C ALA A 95 17.45 0.62 10.91
N GLY A 96 16.53 -0.28 11.23
CA GLY A 96 15.21 0.11 11.71
C GLY A 96 14.20 0.47 10.61
N THR A 97 14.54 0.30 9.33
CA THR A 97 13.57 0.45 8.22
C THR A 97 12.32 -0.40 8.49
N LYS A 98 11.15 0.26 8.47
CA LYS A 98 9.88 -0.36 8.81
C LYS A 98 9.20 -1.02 7.60
N ILE A 99 9.19 -0.32 6.47
CA ILE A 99 8.52 -0.73 5.23
C ILE A 99 9.42 -0.38 4.04
N LEU A 100 9.50 -1.27 3.06
CA LEU A 100 10.05 -0.98 1.74
C LEU A 100 8.92 -0.50 0.83
N ILE A 101 9.03 0.69 0.27
CA ILE A 101 8.01 1.25 -0.61
C ILE A 101 8.55 1.33 -2.03
N GLY A 102 7.84 0.67 -2.95
CA GLY A 102 8.06 0.79 -4.38
C GLY A 102 7.05 1.77 -5.00
N GLU A 103 7.55 2.83 -5.63
CA GLU A 103 6.72 3.72 -6.46
C GLU A 103 6.53 3.05 -7.81
N VAL A 104 5.30 2.67 -8.13
CA VAL A 104 4.94 1.92 -9.33
C VAL A 104 3.71 2.52 -10.01
N GLU A 105 3.54 2.25 -11.29
CA GLU A 105 2.46 2.85 -12.09
C GLU A 105 1.39 1.82 -12.47
N SER A 106 1.81 0.61 -12.83
CA SER A 106 0.90 -0.43 -13.28
C SER A 106 0.20 -1.12 -12.11
N VAL A 107 -1.11 -1.26 -12.22
CA VAL A 107 -1.96 -2.02 -11.30
C VAL A 107 -2.26 -3.44 -11.81
N GLU A 108 -1.71 -3.81 -12.95
CA GLU A 108 -1.90 -5.14 -13.55
C GLU A 108 -1.06 -6.20 -12.81
N LEU A 109 -1.50 -7.46 -12.85
CA LEU A 109 -0.75 -8.57 -12.24
C LEU A 109 0.61 -8.87 -12.90
N SER A 110 0.95 -8.22 -13.99
CA SER A 110 2.31 -8.22 -14.54
C SER A 110 3.30 -7.37 -13.73
N GLU A 111 2.79 -6.53 -12.83
CA GLU A 111 3.59 -5.78 -11.85
C GLU A 111 3.59 -6.53 -10.51
N GLU A 112 4.73 -7.04 -10.10
CA GLU A 112 4.85 -7.86 -8.89
C GLU A 112 4.48 -7.10 -7.61
N PHE A 113 4.67 -5.78 -7.59
CA PHE A 113 4.22 -4.95 -6.47
C PHE A 113 2.69 -4.87 -6.33
N ALA A 114 1.93 -5.16 -7.39
CA ALA A 114 0.47 -5.20 -7.33
C ALA A 114 -0.08 -6.44 -6.59
N HIS A 115 0.74 -7.49 -6.46
CA HIS A 115 0.34 -8.73 -5.79
C HIS A 115 0.27 -8.59 -4.26
N GLU A 116 -0.39 -9.56 -3.62
CA GLU A 116 -0.28 -9.77 -2.18
C GLU A 116 1.16 -10.15 -1.80
N LYS A 117 1.69 -9.54 -0.75
CA LYS A 117 3.10 -9.69 -0.36
C LYS A 117 3.31 -10.29 1.03
N LEU A 118 2.29 -10.24 1.89
CA LEU A 118 2.30 -10.75 3.28
C LEU A 118 3.60 -10.39 4.03
N SER A 119 4.05 -9.17 3.86
CA SER A 119 5.33 -8.66 4.32
C SER A 119 5.33 -7.13 4.33
N PRO A 120 6.28 -6.46 5.01
CA PRO A 120 6.37 -5.00 5.03
C PRO A 120 6.96 -4.43 3.72
N VAL A 121 6.35 -4.82 2.60
CA VAL A 121 6.59 -4.26 1.26
C VAL A 121 5.29 -3.67 0.76
N LEU A 122 5.31 -2.40 0.34
CA LEU A 122 4.13 -1.63 -0.06
C LEU A 122 4.32 -1.06 -1.45
N ALA A 123 3.30 -1.19 -2.30
CA ALA A 123 3.21 -0.46 -3.56
C ALA A 123 2.63 0.94 -3.30
N MET A 124 3.20 1.97 -3.90
CA MET A 124 2.66 3.33 -3.85
C MET A 124 2.39 3.84 -5.25
N TYR A 125 1.14 4.22 -5.48
CA TYR A 125 0.63 4.72 -6.75
C TYR A 125 0.24 6.19 -6.64
N LYS A 126 0.40 6.91 -7.74
CA LYS A 126 -0.10 8.28 -7.90
C LYS A 126 -1.39 8.27 -8.71
N ALA A 127 -2.35 9.11 -8.34
CA ALA A 127 -3.56 9.36 -9.11
C ALA A 127 -3.81 10.87 -9.26
N LYS A 128 -4.16 11.32 -10.45
CA LYS A 128 -4.43 12.75 -10.73
C LYS A 128 -5.77 13.19 -10.15
N THR A 129 -6.74 12.28 -10.11
CA THR A 129 -8.10 12.56 -9.65
C THR A 129 -8.58 11.42 -8.75
N PHE A 130 -9.60 11.70 -7.94
CA PHE A 130 -10.24 10.68 -7.12
C PHE A 130 -10.86 9.55 -7.96
N ALA A 131 -11.41 9.89 -9.14
CA ALA A 131 -11.95 8.89 -10.07
C ALA A 131 -10.86 7.92 -10.56
N GLU A 132 -9.68 8.44 -10.94
CA GLU A 132 -8.53 7.60 -11.29
C GLU A 132 -8.06 6.74 -10.11
N ALA A 133 -8.08 7.28 -8.89
CA ALA A 133 -7.75 6.50 -7.70
C ALA A 133 -8.75 5.36 -7.46
N LEU A 134 -10.05 5.60 -7.68
CA LEU A 134 -11.09 4.57 -7.63
C LEU A 134 -10.86 3.49 -8.68
N ASP A 135 -10.56 3.87 -9.92
CA ASP A 135 -10.32 2.91 -11.00
C ASP A 135 -9.12 2.01 -10.69
N LYS A 136 -8.02 2.59 -10.19
CA LYS A 136 -6.84 1.82 -9.75
C LYS A 136 -7.17 0.89 -8.59
N ALA A 137 -7.90 1.37 -7.59
CA ALA A 137 -8.28 0.57 -6.42
C ALA A 137 -9.21 -0.58 -6.79
N ASP A 138 -10.21 -0.32 -7.64
CA ASP A 138 -11.15 -1.33 -8.13
C ASP A 138 -10.41 -2.45 -8.90
N LYS A 139 -9.46 -2.07 -9.76
CA LYS A 139 -8.64 -3.04 -10.49
C LYS A 139 -7.77 -3.89 -9.57
N LEU A 140 -7.10 -3.29 -8.59
CA LEU A 140 -6.31 -4.02 -7.59
C LEU A 140 -7.18 -4.96 -6.75
N VAL A 141 -8.40 -4.54 -6.38
CA VAL A 141 -9.37 -5.38 -5.66
C VAL A 141 -9.85 -6.52 -6.54
N GLU A 142 -10.17 -6.25 -7.80
CA GLU A 142 -10.63 -7.29 -8.74
C GLU A 142 -9.60 -8.40 -8.93
N ASP A 143 -8.33 -8.03 -9.10
CA ASP A 143 -7.27 -8.98 -9.44
C ASP A 143 -6.67 -9.70 -8.22
N GLY A 144 -6.62 -9.07 -7.06
CA GLY A 144 -5.89 -9.64 -5.92
C GLY A 144 -6.60 -9.58 -4.57
N GLY A 145 -7.68 -8.82 -4.45
CA GLY A 145 -8.35 -8.59 -3.17
C GLY A 145 -9.86 -8.73 -3.21
N PHE A 146 -10.42 -9.37 -4.24
CA PHE A 146 -11.86 -9.46 -4.40
C PHE A 146 -12.55 -10.01 -3.16
N GLY A 147 -13.50 -9.25 -2.62
CA GLY A 147 -14.25 -9.62 -1.42
C GLY A 147 -13.46 -9.45 -0.11
N HIS A 148 -12.25 -8.89 -0.10
CA HIS A 148 -11.42 -8.77 1.12
C HIS A 148 -11.64 -7.42 1.85
N THR A 149 -10.68 -6.54 1.83
CA THR A 149 -10.67 -5.30 2.64
C THR A 149 -10.16 -4.12 1.81
N SER A 150 -10.81 -2.96 1.96
CA SER A 150 -10.34 -1.71 1.39
C SER A 150 -10.40 -0.58 2.41
N SER A 151 -9.52 0.41 2.28
CA SER A 151 -9.43 1.56 3.18
C SER A 151 -9.40 2.87 2.42
N LEU A 152 -10.10 3.88 2.96
CA LEU A 152 -10.11 5.24 2.46
C LEU A 152 -9.78 6.22 3.59
N TYR A 153 -8.85 7.12 3.34
CA TYR A 153 -8.54 8.25 4.21
C TYR A 153 -9.04 9.52 3.52
N ILE A 154 -9.98 10.21 4.17
CA ILE A 154 -10.76 11.31 3.58
C ILE A 154 -11.38 12.18 4.66
N ASN A 155 -11.70 13.43 4.35
CA ASN A 155 -12.57 14.22 5.22
C ASN A 155 -14.03 13.83 4.97
N GLU A 156 -14.60 13.02 5.87
CA GLU A 156 -15.96 12.49 5.75
C GLU A 156 -17.06 13.56 5.78
N ILE A 157 -16.75 14.76 6.31
CA ILE A 157 -17.73 15.84 6.45
C ILE A 157 -17.84 16.62 5.12
N THR A 158 -16.70 16.93 4.50
CA THR A 158 -16.65 17.77 3.28
C THR A 158 -16.80 16.94 2.00
N GLU A 159 -16.34 15.68 1.99
CA GLU A 159 -16.21 14.86 0.79
C GLU A 159 -17.23 13.70 0.73
N LYS A 160 -18.47 13.95 1.14
CA LYS A 160 -19.54 12.94 1.20
C LYS A 160 -19.79 12.22 -0.13
N GLU A 161 -19.68 12.94 -1.26
CA GLU A 161 -19.88 12.37 -2.58
C GLU A 161 -18.76 11.39 -2.96
N LYS A 162 -17.50 11.74 -2.66
CA LYS A 162 -16.37 10.84 -2.86
C LYS A 162 -16.48 9.58 -1.98
N LEU A 163 -16.86 9.77 -0.71
CA LEU A 163 -17.09 8.65 0.22
C LEU A 163 -18.18 7.71 -0.32
N ALA A 164 -19.33 8.25 -0.71
CA ALA A 164 -20.42 7.45 -1.26
C ALA A 164 -20.02 6.73 -2.56
N ALA A 165 -19.24 7.39 -3.43
CA ALA A 165 -18.73 6.77 -4.65
C ALA A 165 -17.77 5.61 -4.34
N TYR A 166 -16.90 5.76 -3.33
CA TYR A 166 -16.02 4.71 -2.88
C TYR A 166 -16.78 3.50 -2.32
N GLU A 167 -17.73 3.73 -1.42
CA GLU A 167 -18.56 2.67 -0.83
C GLU A 167 -19.36 1.90 -1.88
N ALA A 168 -19.89 2.60 -2.88
CA ALA A 168 -20.64 1.98 -3.97
C ALA A 168 -19.75 1.17 -4.93
N ARG A 169 -18.47 1.53 -5.06
CA ARG A 169 -17.56 0.93 -6.03
C ARG A 169 -16.77 -0.25 -5.48
N MET A 170 -16.34 -0.19 -4.21
CA MET A 170 -15.45 -1.20 -3.64
C MET A 170 -16.15 -2.52 -3.39
N ARG A 171 -15.67 -3.55 -4.09
CA ARG A 171 -16.19 -4.94 -3.99
C ARG A 171 -15.45 -5.73 -2.92
N THR A 172 -15.42 -5.16 -1.71
CA THR A 172 -14.79 -5.75 -0.52
C THR A 172 -15.83 -5.97 0.57
N CYS A 173 -15.66 -6.99 1.40
CA CYS A 173 -16.56 -7.26 2.50
C CYS A 173 -16.38 -6.29 3.69
N ARG A 174 -15.23 -5.60 3.72
CA ARG A 174 -14.92 -4.58 4.72
C ARG A 174 -14.44 -3.32 4.02
N ILE A 175 -15.11 -2.22 4.32
CA ILE A 175 -14.74 -0.87 3.90
C ILE A 175 -14.40 -0.10 5.18
N LEU A 176 -13.17 0.35 5.28
CA LEU A 176 -12.68 1.09 6.44
C LEU A 176 -12.41 2.53 6.04
N VAL A 177 -12.86 3.47 6.86
CA VAL A 177 -12.66 4.90 6.65
C VAL A 177 -11.84 5.45 7.80
N ASN A 178 -10.76 6.16 7.50
CA ASN A 178 -9.85 6.78 8.48
C ASN A 178 -9.39 5.82 9.59
N THR A 179 -9.23 4.54 9.24
CA THR A 179 -8.95 3.46 10.18
C THR A 179 -7.88 2.52 9.61
N PRO A 180 -6.93 2.02 10.41
CA PRO A 180 -5.94 1.04 9.96
C PRO A 180 -6.60 -0.20 9.37
N SER A 181 -6.16 -0.63 8.21
CA SER A 181 -6.76 -1.77 7.50
C SER A 181 -6.66 -3.09 8.28
N ALA A 182 -5.59 -3.27 9.07
CA ALA A 182 -5.42 -4.44 9.93
C ALA A 182 -6.54 -4.61 10.99
N HIS A 183 -7.27 -3.56 11.33
CA HIS A 183 -8.43 -3.65 12.23
C HIS A 183 -9.63 -4.35 11.57
N GLY A 184 -9.61 -4.54 10.27
CA GLY A 184 -10.60 -5.30 9.52
C GLY A 184 -10.27 -6.80 9.38
N GLY A 185 -9.18 -7.26 9.98
CA GLY A 185 -8.72 -8.64 9.91
C GLY A 185 -9.18 -9.52 11.07
#